data_6ebf11f34912f3cf01d184320f72696d
#
_entry.id   6ebf11f34912f3cf01d184320f72696d
#
_cell.length_a   1.000
_cell.length_b   1.000
_cell.length_c   1.000
_cell.angle_alpha   90.00
_cell.angle_beta   90.00
_cell.angle_gamma   90.00
#
_symmetry.space_group_name_H-M   'P 1'
#
loop_
_entity.id
_entity.type
_entity.pdbx_description
1 polymer ?
#
loop_
_entity_poly.entity_id
_entity_poly.type
_entity_poly.pdbx_seq_one_letter_code
_entity_poly.pdbx_strand_id
1 'polypeptide(L)'
;MICLSKNLTDEYVNMFAHGAGLPIEDYTYNFGNKPILIRSMGKRKLIHECLQNNHTFYYMDSGYVGNYKSKSNPYGWKLWHRIVKNNVQHTDIIDRPDDRWKQLDYPIYERKQGKHILLVTPSEKPCKFYGIDKDTWINDTV
;
A
#
# COMPACT_ATOMS: atom_id res chain seq x y z
N MET A 1 4.09 -6.01 -17.74
CA MET A 1 4.46 -5.52 -16.38
C MET A 1 5.45 -6.49 -15.77
N ILE A 2 6.42 -6.00 -15.03
CA ILE A 2 7.41 -6.82 -14.29
C ILE A 2 7.15 -6.63 -12.81
N CYS A 3 7.12 -7.71 -12.03
CA CYS A 3 6.97 -7.66 -10.59
C CYS A 3 8.35 -7.65 -9.93
N LEU A 4 8.67 -6.59 -9.17
CA LEU A 4 9.96 -6.45 -8.51
C LEU A 4 9.91 -7.02 -7.09
N SER A 5 10.65 -8.08 -6.86
CA SER A 5 10.73 -8.82 -5.59
C SER A 5 12.15 -8.76 -5.04
N LYS A 6 12.33 -8.31 -3.80
CA LYS A 6 13.65 -8.22 -3.16
C LYS A 6 14.27 -9.61 -3.06
N ASN A 7 15.43 -9.80 -3.71
CA ASN A 7 16.11 -11.09 -3.79
C ASN A 7 15.18 -12.25 -4.22
N LEU A 8 14.12 -11.95 -4.98
CA LEU A 8 13.08 -12.90 -5.40
C LEU A 8 12.34 -13.60 -4.26
N THR A 9 12.38 -13.06 -3.04
CA THR A 9 11.83 -13.69 -1.82
C THR A 9 10.60 -13.01 -1.25
N ASP A 10 10.09 -11.93 -1.86
CA ASP A 10 8.86 -11.28 -1.40
C ASP A 10 7.65 -12.16 -1.73
N GLU A 11 7.16 -12.89 -0.74
CA GLU A 11 6.08 -13.86 -0.86
C GLU A 11 4.82 -13.26 -1.54
N TYR A 12 4.44 -12.03 -1.20
CA TYR A 12 3.21 -11.41 -1.72
C TYR A 12 3.34 -10.99 -3.17
N VAL A 13 4.51 -10.45 -3.54
CA VAL A 13 4.81 -10.11 -4.94
C VAL A 13 4.85 -11.38 -5.77
N ASN A 14 5.48 -12.44 -5.25
CA ASN A 14 5.61 -13.71 -5.94
C ASN A 14 4.25 -14.39 -6.14
N MET A 15 3.40 -14.41 -5.10
CA MET A 15 2.03 -14.93 -5.22
C MET A 15 1.20 -14.15 -6.24
N PHE A 16 1.26 -12.82 -6.21
CA PHE A 16 0.56 -11.98 -7.17
C PHE A 16 1.05 -12.24 -8.60
N ALA A 17 2.36 -12.22 -8.80
CA ALA A 17 2.97 -12.42 -10.11
C ALA A 17 2.61 -13.80 -10.69
N HIS A 18 2.68 -14.84 -9.86
CA HIS A 18 2.34 -16.20 -10.25
C HIS A 18 0.86 -16.32 -10.67
N GLY A 19 -0.05 -15.76 -9.86
CA GLY A 19 -1.48 -15.76 -10.18
C GLY A 19 -1.84 -14.94 -11.42
N ALA A 20 -1.04 -13.92 -11.74
CA ALA A 20 -1.24 -13.05 -12.90
C ALA A 20 -0.44 -13.48 -14.15
N GLY A 21 0.38 -14.52 -14.07
CA GLY A 21 1.26 -14.96 -15.17
C GLY A 21 2.31 -13.92 -15.55
N LEU A 22 2.87 -13.18 -14.55
CA LEU A 22 3.80 -12.08 -14.76
C LEU A 22 5.23 -12.48 -14.37
N PRO A 23 6.26 -11.94 -15.08
CA PRO A 23 7.65 -12.17 -14.70
C PRO A 23 7.99 -11.50 -13.37
N ILE A 24 8.88 -12.17 -12.62
CA ILE A 24 9.42 -11.70 -11.35
C ILE A 24 10.90 -11.44 -11.54
N GLU A 25 11.37 -10.26 -11.12
CA GLU A 25 12.76 -9.85 -11.20
C GLU A 25 13.21 -9.21 -9.88
N ASP A 26 14.51 -9.20 -9.64
CA ASP A 26 15.06 -8.44 -8.51
C ASP A 26 15.09 -6.92 -8.84
N TYR A 27 15.21 -6.10 -7.82
CA TYR A 27 15.29 -4.64 -7.96
C TYR A 27 16.53 -4.15 -8.72
N THR A 28 17.51 -5.00 -8.95
CA THR A 28 18.70 -4.71 -9.78
C THR A 28 18.44 -4.90 -11.28
N TYR A 29 17.32 -5.50 -11.65
CA TYR A 29 16.96 -5.73 -13.04
C TYR A 29 16.70 -4.40 -13.78
N ASN A 30 17.23 -4.30 -14.99
CA ASN A 30 16.96 -3.18 -15.87
C ASN A 30 15.61 -3.40 -16.59
N PHE A 31 14.56 -2.77 -16.10
CA PHE A 31 13.21 -2.88 -16.65
C PHE A 31 12.95 -1.95 -17.85
N GLY A 32 13.87 -1.00 -18.16
CA GLY A 32 13.70 -0.05 -19.26
C GLY A 32 12.37 0.71 -19.14
N ASN A 33 11.58 0.70 -20.21
CA ASN A 33 10.25 1.35 -20.25
C ASN A 33 9.09 0.41 -19.85
N LYS A 34 9.37 -0.81 -19.39
CA LYS A 34 8.30 -1.75 -19.00
C LYS A 34 7.63 -1.32 -17.69
N PRO A 35 6.30 -1.34 -17.60
CA PRO A 35 5.62 -1.09 -16.34
C PRO A 35 6.09 -2.04 -15.25
N ILE A 36 6.27 -1.54 -14.03
CA ILE A 36 6.76 -2.32 -12.90
C ILE A 36 5.75 -2.36 -11.76
N LEU A 37 5.76 -3.44 -10.97
CA LEU A 37 5.07 -3.51 -9.69
C LEU A 37 6.10 -3.42 -8.57
N ILE A 38 5.89 -2.50 -7.65
CA ILE A 38 6.75 -2.24 -6.48
C ILE A 38 5.93 -2.49 -5.21
N ARG A 39 6.47 -3.23 -4.24
CA ARG A 39 5.79 -3.42 -2.96
C ARG A 39 6.48 -2.64 -1.85
N SER A 40 5.64 -1.99 -1.03
CA SER A 40 5.99 -1.20 0.17
C SER A 40 6.84 0.05 -0.08
N MET A 41 6.78 1.00 0.85
CA MET A 41 7.58 2.24 0.81
C MET A 41 9.07 2.05 1.11
N GLY A 42 9.54 0.81 1.31
CA GLY A 42 10.97 0.53 1.49
C GLY A 42 11.83 0.89 0.28
N LYS A 43 11.22 0.98 -0.90
CA LYS A 43 11.86 1.39 -2.17
C LYS A 43 11.48 2.81 -2.58
N ARG A 44 11.35 3.72 -1.62
CA ARG A 44 10.91 5.11 -1.86
C ARG A 44 11.72 5.85 -2.93
N LYS A 45 13.04 5.62 -3.01
CA LYS A 45 13.88 6.24 -4.05
C LYS A 45 13.41 5.85 -5.45
N LEU A 46 13.20 4.56 -5.70
CA LEU A 46 12.68 4.08 -6.97
C LEU A 46 11.28 4.62 -7.26
N ILE A 47 10.41 4.70 -6.25
CA ILE A 47 9.06 5.28 -6.41
C ILE A 47 9.16 6.75 -6.82
N HIS A 48 10.02 7.55 -6.17
CA HIS A 48 10.25 8.94 -6.56
C HIS A 48 10.81 9.06 -7.98
N GLU A 49 11.75 8.22 -8.36
CA GLU A 49 12.30 8.17 -9.73
C GLU A 49 11.18 7.88 -10.76
N CYS A 50 10.30 6.92 -10.45
CA CYS A 50 9.15 6.64 -11.31
C CYS A 50 8.21 7.83 -11.45
N LEU A 51 7.90 8.50 -10.33
CA LEU A 51 7.04 9.70 -10.33
C LEU A 51 7.67 10.86 -11.12
N GLN A 52 8.94 11.14 -10.92
CA GLN A 52 9.66 12.22 -11.60
C GLN A 52 9.79 12.00 -13.10
N ASN A 53 9.98 10.76 -13.53
CA ASN A 53 10.16 10.40 -14.94
C ASN A 53 8.87 9.97 -15.63
N ASN A 54 7.72 10.11 -14.99
CA ASN A 54 6.43 9.61 -15.51
C ASN A 54 6.46 8.12 -15.91
N HIS A 55 7.30 7.34 -15.23
CA HIS A 55 7.37 5.90 -15.48
C HIS A 55 6.14 5.20 -14.91
N THR A 56 5.50 4.34 -15.70
CA THR A 56 4.31 3.60 -15.24
C THR A 56 4.71 2.57 -14.19
N PHE A 57 4.15 2.70 -12.99
CA PHE A 57 4.33 1.73 -11.93
C PHE A 57 3.02 1.40 -11.22
N TYR A 58 3.01 0.25 -10.57
CA TYR A 58 1.94 -0.22 -9.71
C TYR A 58 2.51 -0.40 -8.31
N TYR A 59 1.93 0.31 -7.36
CA TYR A 59 2.32 0.23 -5.96
C TYR A 59 1.41 -0.74 -5.21
N MET A 60 2.01 -1.79 -4.62
CA MET A 60 1.32 -2.80 -3.84
C MET A 60 1.62 -2.62 -2.36
N ASP A 61 0.59 -2.61 -1.53
CA ASP A 61 0.74 -2.56 -0.08
C ASP A 61 -0.44 -3.25 0.60
N SER A 62 -0.39 -3.37 1.92
CA SER A 62 -1.51 -3.90 2.72
C SER A 62 -2.80 -3.14 2.45
N GLY A 63 -3.92 -3.82 2.47
CA GLY A 63 -5.24 -3.21 2.38
C GLY A 63 -5.51 -2.26 3.54
N TYR A 64 -6.46 -1.35 3.37
CA TYR A 64 -6.84 -0.39 4.42
C TYR A 64 -7.52 -1.06 5.61
N VAL A 65 -8.21 -2.17 5.37
CA VAL A 65 -8.95 -2.94 6.38
C VAL A 65 -8.65 -4.44 6.22
N GLY A 66 -8.97 -5.23 7.23
CA GLY A 66 -8.86 -6.68 7.17
C GLY A 66 -7.43 -7.24 7.26
N ASN A 67 -6.44 -6.41 7.55
CA ASN A 67 -5.03 -6.79 7.61
C ASN A 67 -4.47 -6.98 9.03
N TYR A 68 -5.32 -7.00 10.04
CA TYR A 68 -4.91 -7.26 11.42
C TYR A 68 -4.94 -8.76 11.75
N LYS A 69 -4.03 -9.19 12.62
CA LYS A 69 -4.03 -10.54 13.15
C LYS A 69 -4.97 -10.64 14.35
N SER A 70 -5.81 -11.67 14.36
CA SER A 70 -6.61 -12.05 15.53
C SER A 70 -6.70 -13.57 15.62
N LYS A 71 -7.33 -14.09 16.68
CA LYS A 71 -7.60 -15.53 16.79
C LYS A 71 -8.49 -16.05 15.66
N SER A 72 -9.45 -15.22 15.22
CA SER A 72 -10.36 -15.53 14.11
C SER A 72 -9.76 -15.23 12.73
N ASN A 73 -8.69 -14.42 12.66
CA ASN A 73 -8.03 -14.03 11.42
C ASN A 73 -6.50 -14.10 11.56
N PRO A 74 -5.92 -15.30 11.67
CA PRO A 74 -4.49 -15.49 11.89
C PRO A 74 -3.64 -15.02 10.69
N TYR A 75 -4.24 -14.91 9.51
CA TYR A 75 -3.59 -14.48 8.25
C TYR A 75 -4.00 -13.07 7.81
N GLY A 76 -4.66 -12.29 8.65
CA GLY A 76 -5.34 -11.04 8.28
C GLY A 76 -4.58 -10.14 7.33
N TRP A 77 -3.31 -9.85 7.61
CA TRP A 77 -2.46 -9.02 6.76
C TRP A 77 -2.02 -9.70 5.44
N LYS A 78 -2.22 -11.02 5.28
CA LYS A 78 -1.93 -11.79 4.06
C LYS A 78 -3.09 -11.80 3.07
N LEU A 79 -4.31 -11.53 3.52
CA LEU A 79 -5.52 -11.73 2.73
C LEU A 79 -5.78 -10.59 1.74
N TRP A 80 -5.51 -9.34 2.15
CA TRP A 80 -5.93 -8.18 1.39
C TRP A 80 -4.76 -7.25 1.12
N HIS A 81 -4.51 -7.01 -0.17
CA HIS A 81 -3.56 -6.03 -0.64
C HIS A 81 -4.27 -5.04 -1.56
N ARG A 82 -3.84 -3.79 -1.52
CA ARG A 82 -4.23 -2.76 -2.47
C ARG A 82 -3.15 -2.60 -3.53
N ILE A 83 -3.55 -2.28 -4.75
CA ILE A 83 -2.66 -1.93 -5.84
C ILE A 83 -3.11 -0.58 -6.39
N VAL A 84 -2.18 0.36 -6.49
CA VAL A 84 -2.42 1.71 -6.98
C VAL A 84 -1.52 1.97 -8.17
N LYS A 85 -2.07 2.52 -9.25
CA LYS A 85 -1.30 2.88 -10.44
C LYS A 85 -0.75 4.29 -10.30
N ASN A 86 0.55 4.47 -10.56
CA ASN A 86 1.27 5.75 -10.59
C ASN A 86 1.13 6.61 -9.33
N ASN A 87 0.82 6.00 -8.21
CA ASN A 87 0.75 6.65 -6.91
C ASN A 87 0.95 5.61 -5.79
N VAL A 88 1.17 6.05 -4.55
CA VAL A 88 1.25 5.19 -3.36
C VAL A 88 -0.05 5.15 -2.56
N GLN A 89 -1.00 6.04 -2.86
CA GLN A 89 -2.32 6.10 -2.24
C GLN A 89 -3.40 6.23 -3.32
N HIS A 90 -4.58 5.72 -3.04
CA HIS A 90 -5.75 6.07 -3.85
C HIS A 90 -6.15 7.51 -3.52
N THR A 91 -6.17 8.35 -4.55
CA THR A 91 -6.55 9.77 -4.46
C THR A 91 -7.95 10.03 -4.98
N ASP A 92 -8.42 9.14 -5.86
CA ASP A 92 -9.72 9.29 -6.51
C ASP A 92 -10.78 8.42 -5.83
N ILE A 93 -11.95 8.98 -5.64
CA ILE A 93 -13.14 8.23 -5.24
C ILE A 93 -13.69 7.56 -6.50
N ILE A 94 -13.54 6.24 -6.57
CA ILE A 94 -14.00 5.44 -7.70
C ILE A 94 -15.10 4.52 -7.19
N ASP A 95 -16.25 4.55 -7.84
CA ASP A 95 -17.33 3.60 -7.57
C ASP A 95 -16.89 2.19 -7.95
N ARG A 96 -16.98 1.27 -7.02
CA ARG A 96 -16.55 -0.12 -7.16
C ARG A 96 -17.54 -1.06 -6.49
N PRO A 97 -17.66 -2.30 -6.96
CA PRO A 97 -18.44 -3.32 -6.25
C PRO A 97 -17.99 -3.47 -4.80
N ASP A 98 -18.94 -3.60 -3.91
CA ASP A 98 -18.73 -3.76 -2.47
C ASP A 98 -18.56 -5.23 -2.02
N ASP A 99 -18.38 -6.13 -2.97
CA ASP A 99 -18.24 -7.58 -2.78
C ASP A 99 -17.14 -7.95 -1.78
N ARG A 100 -15.98 -7.27 -1.86
CA ARG A 100 -14.87 -7.47 -0.93
C ARG A 100 -15.19 -6.93 0.46
N TRP A 101 -15.89 -5.81 0.54
CA TRP A 101 -16.32 -5.23 1.81
C TRP A 101 -17.29 -6.18 2.52
N LYS A 102 -18.25 -6.72 1.81
CA LYS A 102 -19.20 -7.71 2.33
C LYS A 102 -18.51 -8.97 2.83
N GLN A 103 -17.45 -9.44 2.17
CA GLN A 103 -16.67 -10.60 2.62
C GLN A 103 -15.88 -10.35 3.91
N LEU A 104 -15.53 -9.09 4.21
CA LEU A 104 -14.81 -8.75 5.43
C LEU A 104 -15.67 -8.80 6.68
N ASP A 105 -17.00 -8.76 6.52
CA ASP A 105 -17.99 -8.72 7.62
C ASP A 105 -17.61 -7.71 8.71
N TYR A 106 -17.20 -6.52 8.29
CA TYR A 106 -16.74 -5.48 9.19
C TYR A 106 -17.94 -4.73 9.76
N PRO A 107 -18.09 -4.65 11.09
CA PRO A 107 -19.21 -3.93 11.68
C PRO A 107 -19.09 -2.42 11.40
N ILE A 108 -20.12 -1.85 10.81
CA ILE A 108 -20.25 -0.41 10.68
C ILE A 108 -21.15 0.06 11.83
N TYR A 109 -20.60 0.86 12.71
CA TYR A 109 -21.33 1.44 13.83
C TYR A 109 -21.90 2.80 13.46
N GLU A 110 -23.06 3.12 13.99
CA GLU A 110 -23.59 4.47 13.89
C GLU A 110 -22.65 5.50 14.53
N ARG A 111 -22.58 6.68 13.94
CA ARG A 111 -21.80 7.78 14.48
C ARG A 111 -22.33 8.18 15.86
N LYS A 112 -21.48 8.13 16.85
CA LYS A 112 -21.77 8.65 18.20
C LYS A 112 -21.06 9.97 18.40
N GLN A 113 -21.72 10.89 19.14
CA GLN A 113 -21.06 12.11 19.58
C GLN A 113 -19.98 11.77 20.58
N GLY A 114 -18.74 12.06 20.25
CA GLY A 114 -17.59 11.87 21.13
C GLY A 114 -17.29 13.11 21.98
N LYS A 115 -16.57 12.91 23.08
CA LYS A 115 -16.04 13.98 23.94
C LYS A 115 -14.56 14.23 23.72
N HIS A 116 -13.93 13.46 22.83
CA HIS A 116 -12.48 13.49 22.59
C HIS A 116 -12.18 13.63 21.11
N ILE A 117 -11.08 14.29 20.80
CA ILE A 117 -10.49 14.30 19.47
C ILE A 117 -9.39 13.25 19.46
N LEU A 118 -9.44 12.32 18.51
CA LEU A 118 -8.40 11.33 18.31
C LEU A 118 -7.43 11.83 17.23
N LEU A 119 -6.20 12.14 17.62
CA LEU A 119 -5.13 12.44 16.69
C LEU A 119 -4.36 11.16 16.33
N VAL A 120 -4.43 10.75 15.08
CA VAL A 120 -3.68 9.59 14.56
C VAL A 120 -2.43 10.09 13.85
N THR A 121 -1.27 9.96 14.49
CA THR A 121 -0.01 10.42 13.92
C THR A 121 0.48 9.51 12.78
N PRO A 122 1.08 10.07 11.72
CA PRO A 122 1.67 9.26 10.65
C PRO A 122 2.85 8.43 11.17
N SER A 123 3.04 7.26 10.59
CA SER A 123 4.21 6.42 10.90
C SER A 123 5.47 6.95 10.21
N GLU A 124 6.65 6.50 10.66
CA GLU A 124 7.95 6.92 10.14
C GLU A 124 8.12 6.80 8.61
N LYS A 125 7.59 5.73 8.01
CA LYS A 125 7.77 5.48 6.57
C LYS A 125 7.07 6.53 5.69
N PRO A 126 5.77 6.85 5.91
CA PRO A 126 5.12 7.98 5.26
C PRO A 126 5.81 9.31 5.52
N CYS A 127 6.22 9.60 6.77
CA CYS A 127 6.93 10.84 7.08
C CYS A 127 8.19 10.98 6.21
N LYS A 128 9.02 9.94 6.14
CA LYS A 128 10.23 9.94 5.32
C LYS A 128 9.95 10.00 3.81
N PHE A 129 8.82 9.47 3.36
CA PHE A 129 8.44 9.49 1.94
C PHE A 129 7.99 10.89 1.51
N TYR A 130 7.16 11.54 2.33
CA TYR A 130 6.60 12.86 2.02
C TYR A 130 7.44 14.04 2.53
N GLY A 131 8.59 13.78 3.18
CA GLY A 131 9.40 14.83 3.79
C GLY A 131 8.72 15.55 4.96
N ILE A 132 7.87 14.86 5.70
CA ILE A 132 7.14 15.41 6.84
C ILE A 132 8.00 15.28 8.10
N ASP A 133 8.28 16.40 8.77
CA ASP A 133 8.74 16.38 10.14
C ASP A 133 7.55 16.07 11.07
N LYS A 134 7.64 14.96 11.80
CA LYS A 134 6.52 14.45 12.58
C LYS A 134 6.18 15.34 13.76
N ASP A 135 7.17 15.89 14.42
CA ASP A 135 6.97 16.70 15.64
C ASP A 135 6.36 18.06 15.25
N THR A 136 6.87 18.68 14.19
CA THR A 136 6.26 19.87 13.59
C THR A 136 4.82 19.59 13.20
N TRP A 137 4.56 18.49 12.48
CA TRP A 137 3.20 18.14 12.06
C TRP A 137 2.24 17.97 13.24
N ILE A 138 2.69 17.35 14.35
CA ILE A 138 1.86 17.21 15.58
C ILE A 138 1.57 18.58 16.16
N ASN A 139 2.59 19.42 16.34
CA ASN A 139 2.44 20.74 16.95
C ASN A 139 1.53 21.67 16.13
N ASP A 140 1.56 21.57 14.82
CA ASP A 140 0.71 22.38 13.92
C ASP A 140 -0.74 21.88 13.86
N THR A 141 -1.01 20.65 14.33
CA THR A 141 -2.33 20.02 14.25
C THR A 141 -3.11 20.14 15.57
N VAL A 142 -2.44 20.33 16.70
CA VAL A 142 -3.02 20.48 18.04
C VAL A 142 -3.20 21.93 18.39
#